data_25a9fb6d6c7ff7ce5296aaa77830ddcd
#
_entry.id   25a9fb6d6c7ff7ce5296aaa77830ddcd
#
_cell.length_a   1.000
_cell.length_b   1.000
_cell.length_c   1.000
_cell.angle_alpha   90.00
_cell.angle_beta   90.00
_cell.angle_gamma   90.00
#
_symmetry.space_group_name_H-M   'P 1'
#
loop_
_entity.id
_entity.type
_entity.pdbx_description
1 polymer ?
#
loop_
_entity_poly.entity_id
_entity_poly.type
_entity_poly.pdbx_seq_one_letter_code
_entity_poly.pdbx_strand_id
1 'polypeptide(L)'
;MIKFSYIFSISLLAIIGYLVYLLKKPTAKEDTSSNDQLIGSLKADNTNLKEHATRLQKQSDKLELEKGGVEKTLALLQDQWKLEFEALKDIRQLLTQGGTKAGDVGETVLQTLLESAGLKQENEEGAGVGQFFIDKKQGVGDGGGALRPDIVILLPENKRVVIDSKISLVAYAKYLNASSDGASKDEIKRHKTDHHLAVKKHIDDLAKKKYHDLLGDSTLEMTVMFMASEGAYIEALEVYADYSFKQKVAMVGPTTLMPI
;
A
#
# COMPACT_ATOMS: atom_id res chain seq x y z
N MET A 1 -25.12 1.26 -12.86
CA MET A 1 -25.56 0.02 -12.18
C MET A 1 -26.85 0.17 -11.36
N ILE A 2 -27.16 1.33 -10.79
CA ILE A 2 -28.33 1.56 -9.93
C ILE A 2 -29.67 1.44 -10.68
N LYS A 3 -29.74 1.81 -11.96
CA LYS A 3 -30.97 1.70 -12.76
C LYS A 3 -31.43 0.25 -13.05
N PHE A 4 -30.53 -0.72 -13.06
CA PHE A 4 -30.87 -2.13 -13.30
C PHE A 4 -31.57 -2.79 -12.10
N SER A 5 -31.23 -2.41 -10.88
CA SER A 5 -31.88 -2.94 -9.66
C SER A 5 -33.34 -2.49 -9.54
N TYR A 6 -33.65 -1.26 -9.91
CA TYR A 6 -35.03 -0.74 -9.89
C TYR A 6 -35.95 -1.43 -10.89
N ILE A 7 -35.44 -1.68 -12.09
CA ILE A 7 -36.23 -2.37 -13.17
C ILE A 7 -36.52 -3.82 -12.75
N PHE A 8 -35.55 -4.48 -12.08
CA PHE A 8 -35.72 -5.85 -11.60
C PHE A 8 -36.74 -5.94 -10.45
N SER A 9 -36.78 -4.98 -9.55
CA SER A 9 -37.77 -4.93 -8.44
C SER A 9 -39.18 -4.66 -8.94
N ILE A 10 -39.36 -3.79 -9.95
CA ILE A 10 -40.66 -3.48 -10.52
C ILE A 10 -41.21 -4.67 -11.33
N SER A 11 -40.36 -5.38 -12.08
CA SER A 11 -40.78 -6.57 -12.83
C SER A 11 -41.16 -7.73 -11.90
N LEU A 12 -40.46 -7.89 -10.77
CA LEU A 12 -40.77 -8.91 -9.77
C LEU A 12 -42.11 -8.64 -9.08
N LEU A 13 -42.41 -7.38 -8.75
CA LEU A 13 -43.70 -6.97 -8.20
C LEU A 13 -44.86 -7.16 -9.19
N ALA A 14 -44.64 -6.89 -10.47
CA ALA A 14 -45.62 -7.14 -11.52
C ALA A 14 -45.92 -8.63 -11.72
N ILE A 15 -44.90 -9.48 -11.65
CA ILE A 15 -45.04 -10.95 -11.73
C ILE A 15 -45.81 -11.48 -10.50
N ILE A 16 -45.50 -11.01 -9.30
CA ILE A 16 -46.21 -11.41 -8.08
C ILE A 16 -47.69 -10.94 -8.14
N GLY A 17 -47.93 -9.72 -8.59
CA GLY A 17 -49.31 -9.20 -8.81
C GLY A 17 -50.11 -10.04 -9.81
N TYR A 18 -49.46 -10.48 -10.89
CA TYR A 18 -50.07 -11.35 -11.90
C TYR A 18 -50.38 -12.76 -11.39
N LEU A 19 -49.44 -13.32 -10.58
CA LEU A 19 -49.63 -14.63 -9.93
C LEU A 19 -50.79 -14.60 -8.91
N VAL A 20 -50.89 -13.53 -8.13
CA VAL A 20 -52.04 -13.33 -7.20
C VAL A 20 -53.34 -13.17 -7.94
N TYR A 21 -53.36 -12.50 -9.12
CA TYR A 21 -54.53 -12.39 -10.00
C TYR A 21 -54.96 -13.75 -10.54
N LEU A 22 -54.03 -14.59 -11.00
CA LEU A 22 -54.31 -15.93 -11.49
C LEU A 22 -54.85 -16.87 -10.38
N LEU A 23 -54.38 -16.71 -9.14
CA LEU A 23 -54.89 -17.46 -7.98
C LEU A 23 -56.26 -17.03 -7.52
N LYS A 24 -56.69 -15.80 -7.84
CA LYS A 24 -58.07 -15.31 -7.54
C LYS A 24 -59.11 -15.66 -8.59
N LYS A 25 -58.71 -16.22 -9.74
CA LYS A 25 -59.65 -16.64 -10.79
C LYS A 25 -60.44 -17.85 -10.29
N PRO A 26 -61.79 -17.77 -10.18
CA PRO A 26 -62.56 -18.89 -9.63
C PRO A 26 -62.56 -20.04 -10.62
N THR A 27 -61.71 -21.01 -10.39
CA THR A 27 -61.82 -22.36 -10.96
C THR A 27 -62.45 -23.26 -9.90
N ALA A 28 -63.41 -24.01 -10.31
CA ALA A 28 -64.30 -24.88 -9.52
C ALA A 28 -63.66 -25.49 -8.26
N LYS A 29 -64.42 -25.43 -7.16
CA LYS A 29 -64.29 -26.14 -5.88
C LYS A 29 -63.14 -27.16 -5.83
N GLU A 30 -61.97 -26.76 -5.38
CA GLU A 30 -60.88 -27.63 -4.87
C GLU A 30 -60.14 -26.88 -3.79
N ASP A 31 -60.16 -27.47 -2.58
CA ASP A 31 -59.33 -27.23 -1.41
C ASP A 31 -58.89 -25.77 -1.07
N THR A 32 -59.85 -24.98 -0.54
CA THR A 32 -59.59 -23.66 0.05
C THR A 32 -58.49 -23.68 1.12
N SER A 33 -58.38 -24.79 1.89
CA SER A 33 -57.37 -24.95 2.96
C SER A 33 -55.93 -24.96 2.48
N SER A 34 -55.65 -25.63 1.34
CA SER A 34 -54.29 -25.71 0.77
C SER A 34 -53.86 -24.35 0.15
N ASN A 35 -54.78 -23.65 -0.50
CA ASN A 35 -54.54 -22.34 -1.07
C ASN A 35 -54.31 -21.26 0.00
N ASP A 36 -55.04 -21.30 1.11
CA ASP A 36 -54.85 -20.36 2.22
C ASP A 36 -53.50 -20.54 2.93
N GLN A 37 -53.00 -21.79 3.05
CA GLN A 37 -51.66 -22.08 3.58
C GLN A 37 -50.58 -21.56 2.62
N LEU A 38 -50.75 -21.74 1.29
CA LEU A 38 -49.81 -21.23 0.31
C LEU A 38 -49.76 -19.71 0.27
N ILE A 39 -50.91 -19.05 0.36
CA ILE A 39 -51.00 -17.57 0.48
C ILE A 39 -50.33 -17.09 1.77
N GLY A 40 -50.47 -17.80 2.87
CA GLY A 40 -49.80 -17.50 4.12
C GLY A 40 -48.27 -17.56 4.03
N SER A 41 -47.73 -18.63 3.42
CA SER A 41 -46.30 -18.80 3.21
C SER A 41 -45.74 -17.73 2.26
N LEU A 42 -46.42 -17.46 1.15
CA LEU A 42 -46.00 -16.41 0.19
C LEU A 42 -46.00 -14.99 0.81
N LYS A 43 -46.95 -14.70 1.72
CA LYS A 43 -46.95 -13.45 2.48
C LYS A 43 -45.78 -13.35 3.45
N ALA A 44 -45.45 -14.44 4.16
CA ALA A 44 -44.28 -14.49 5.02
C ALA A 44 -42.97 -14.29 4.27
N ASP A 45 -42.83 -14.99 3.14
CA ASP A 45 -41.65 -14.87 2.27
C ASP A 45 -41.50 -13.43 1.72
N ASN A 46 -42.63 -12.80 1.31
CA ASN A 46 -42.62 -11.43 0.83
C ASN A 46 -42.18 -10.43 1.93
N THR A 47 -42.60 -10.70 3.20
CA THR A 47 -42.17 -9.89 4.33
C THR A 47 -40.67 -10.04 4.59
N ASN A 48 -40.19 -11.27 4.58
CA ASN A 48 -38.75 -11.57 4.72
C ASN A 48 -37.89 -10.93 3.61
N LEU A 49 -38.36 -11.02 2.38
CA LEU A 49 -37.68 -10.39 1.23
C LEU A 49 -37.63 -8.86 1.37
N LYS A 50 -38.71 -8.23 1.84
CA LYS A 50 -38.72 -6.78 2.12
C LYS A 50 -37.72 -6.38 3.22
N GLU A 51 -37.64 -7.17 4.29
CA GLU A 51 -36.66 -6.94 5.35
C GLU A 51 -35.21 -7.09 4.84
N HIS A 52 -34.96 -8.14 4.05
CA HIS A 52 -33.66 -8.33 3.42
C HIS A 52 -33.31 -7.18 2.47
N ALA A 53 -34.22 -6.73 1.64
CA ALA A 53 -34.02 -5.59 0.75
C ALA A 53 -33.70 -4.30 1.53
N THR A 54 -34.40 -4.07 2.66
CA THR A 54 -34.13 -2.91 3.52
C THR A 54 -32.75 -2.98 4.19
N ARG A 55 -32.31 -4.19 4.61
CA ARG A 55 -30.98 -4.40 5.19
C ARG A 55 -29.88 -4.15 4.15
N LEU A 56 -30.07 -4.70 2.94
CA LEU A 56 -29.11 -4.51 1.84
C LEU A 56 -29.01 -3.04 1.44
N GLN A 57 -30.13 -2.32 1.42
CA GLN A 57 -30.13 -0.88 1.13
C GLN A 57 -29.31 -0.11 2.18
N LYS A 58 -29.55 -0.39 3.48
CA LYS A 58 -28.78 0.25 4.57
C LYS A 58 -27.27 -0.07 4.50
N GLN A 59 -26.92 -1.29 4.13
CA GLN A 59 -25.51 -1.66 3.92
C GLN A 59 -24.89 -0.94 2.73
N SER A 60 -25.64 -0.81 1.63
CA SER A 60 -25.22 -0.06 0.44
C SER A 60 -24.97 1.42 0.77
N ASP A 61 -25.92 2.05 1.48
CA ASP A 61 -25.83 3.45 1.88
C ASP A 61 -24.61 3.69 2.80
N LYS A 62 -24.36 2.74 3.73
CA LYS A 62 -23.19 2.80 4.61
C LYS A 62 -21.88 2.67 3.84
N LEU A 63 -21.78 1.73 2.89
CA LEU A 63 -20.62 1.54 2.04
C LEU A 63 -20.36 2.76 1.15
N GLU A 64 -21.40 3.40 0.66
CA GLU A 64 -21.28 4.61 -0.14
C GLU A 64 -20.75 5.79 0.67
N LEU A 65 -21.18 5.91 1.93
CA LEU A 65 -20.65 6.90 2.89
C LEU A 65 -19.18 6.63 3.22
N GLU A 66 -18.81 5.39 3.50
CA GLU A 66 -17.43 4.98 3.78
C GLU A 66 -16.54 5.22 2.55
N LYS A 67 -17.02 4.86 1.35
CA LYS A 67 -16.33 5.13 0.09
C LYS A 67 -16.07 6.62 -0.11
N GLY A 68 -17.07 7.47 0.12
CA GLY A 68 -16.92 8.93 0.03
C GLY A 68 -15.90 9.47 1.05
N GLY A 69 -15.85 8.89 2.24
CA GLY A 69 -14.82 9.20 3.26
C GLY A 69 -13.41 8.84 2.79
N VAL A 70 -13.25 7.65 2.23
CA VAL A 70 -11.96 7.17 1.70
C VAL A 70 -11.51 8.03 0.50
N GLU A 71 -12.42 8.33 -0.44
CA GLU A 71 -12.10 9.19 -1.59
C GLU A 71 -11.66 10.59 -1.16
N LYS A 72 -12.31 11.16 -0.15
CA LYS A 72 -11.94 12.46 0.40
C LYS A 72 -10.58 12.43 1.09
N THR A 73 -10.30 11.38 1.85
CA THR A 73 -8.98 11.18 2.50
C THR A 73 -7.89 10.99 1.45
N LEU A 74 -8.18 10.22 0.40
CA LEU A 74 -7.24 10.02 -0.72
C LEU A 74 -6.94 11.33 -1.45
N ALA A 75 -7.96 12.15 -1.69
CA ALA A 75 -7.79 13.47 -2.32
C ALA A 75 -6.95 14.41 -1.44
N LEU A 76 -7.19 14.43 -0.12
CA LEU A 76 -6.38 15.22 0.82
C LEU A 76 -4.93 14.74 0.87
N LEU A 77 -4.70 13.43 0.85
CA LEU A 77 -3.36 12.85 0.77
C LEU A 77 -2.69 13.21 -0.56
N GLN A 78 -3.39 13.14 -1.69
CA GLN A 78 -2.87 13.52 -2.99
C GLN A 78 -2.48 15.01 -3.04
N ASP A 79 -3.28 15.90 -2.43
CA ASP A 79 -2.97 17.33 -2.37
C ASP A 79 -1.77 17.62 -1.44
N GLN A 80 -1.68 16.94 -0.29
CA GLN A 80 -0.49 17.00 0.56
C GLN A 80 0.75 16.49 -0.17
N TRP A 81 0.65 15.34 -0.85
CA TRP A 81 1.75 14.78 -1.65
C TRP A 81 2.17 15.72 -2.78
N LYS A 82 1.22 16.42 -3.41
CA LYS A 82 1.50 17.37 -4.47
C LYS A 82 2.28 18.58 -3.96
N LEU A 83 1.93 19.08 -2.78
CA LEU A 83 2.65 20.17 -2.12
C LEU A 83 4.07 19.74 -1.70
N GLU A 84 4.22 18.53 -1.12
CA GLU A 84 5.51 17.96 -0.79
C GLU A 84 6.33 17.63 -2.06
N PHE A 85 5.68 17.16 -3.12
CA PHE A 85 6.34 16.88 -4.39
C PHE A 85 6.82 18.15 -5.11
N GLU A 86 6.12 19.26 -4.98
CA GLU A 86 6.58 20.56 -5.48
C GLU A 86 7.77 21.11 -4.66
N ALA A 87 7.74 20.93 -3.35
CA ALA A 87 8.90 21.23 -2.49
C ALA A 87 10.10 20.29 -2.79
N LEU A 88 9.84 19.04 -3.19
CA LEU A 88 10.84 18.08 -3.63
C LEU A 88 11.36 18.31 -5.07
N LYS A 89 10.77 19.24 -5.81
CA LYS A 89 11.23 19.56 -7.18
C LYS A 89 12.65 20.14 -7.18
N ASP A 90 12.98 20.94 -6.19
CA ASP A 90 14.32 21.45 -5.98
C ASP A 90 15.29 20.33 -5.54
N ILE A 91 14.80 19.43 -4.72
CA ILE A 91 15.52 18.18 -4.33
C ILE A 91 15.68 17.26 -5.53
N ARG A 92 14.67 17.13 -6.41
CA ARG A 92 14.76 16.39 -7.67
C ARG A 92 15.89 16.91 -8.56
N GLN A 93 16.08 18.20 -8.64
CA GLN A 93 17.17 18.83 -9.41
C GLN A 93 18.54 18.48 -8.80
N LEU A 94 18.63 18.45 -7.47
CA LEU A 94 19.83 17.99 -6.76
C LEU A 94 20.09 16.49 -6.94
N LEU A 95 19.05 15.67 -6.96
CA LEU A 95 19.14 14.22 -7.17
C LEU A 95 19.50 13.83 -8.61
N THR A 96 19.09 14.63 -9.61
CA THR A 96 19.43 14.39 -11.02
C THR A 96 20.85 14.82 -11.39
N GLN A 97 21.47 15.68 -10.59
CA GLN A 97 22.85 16.12 -10.82
C GLN A 97 23.91 15.08 -10.39
N GLY A 98 23.52 13.99 -9.75
CA GLY A 98 24.40 12.86 -9.41
C GLY A 98 25.52 13.21 -8.43
N GLY A 99 25.74 12.37 -7.44
CA GLY A 99 26.83 12.53 -6.49
C GLY A 99 26.46 12.11 -5.07
N THR A 100 27.36 12.26 -4.14
CA THR A 100 27.20 11.98 -2.69
C THR A 100 25.96 12.63 -2.06
N LYS A 101 25.49 13.76 -2.60
CA LYS A 101 24.32 14.51 -2.13
C LYS A 101 22.98 13.75 -2.28
N ALA A 102 22.89 12.83 -3.24
CA ALA A 102 21.65 12.04 -3.42
C ALA A 102 21.42 11.02 -2.30
N GLY A 103 22.50 10.46 -1.74
CA GLY A 103 22.45 9.60 -0.56
C GLY A 103 21.99 10.37 0.68
N ASP A 104 22.61 11.53 0.90
CA ASP A 104 22.31 12.39 2.05
C ASP A 104 20.82 12.84 2.08
N VAL A 105 20.22 13.06 0.92
CA VAL A 105 18.80 13.41 0.81
C VAL A 105 17.90 12.24 1.19
N GLY A 106 18.21 11.02 0.76
CA GLY A 106 17.46 9.81 1.14
C GLY A 106 17.49 9.58 2.65
N GLU A 107 18.65 9.74 3.28
CA GLU A 107 18.82 9.65 4.74
C GLU A 107 17.99 10.74 5.46
N THR A 108 18.02 11.98 4.97
CA THR A 108 17.24 13.09 5.55
C THR A 108 15.73 12.84 5.46
N VAL A 109 15.24 12.36 4.32
CA VAL A 109 13.82 12.00 4.13
C VAL A 109 13.43 10.89 5.11
N LEU A 110 14.23 9.84 5.20
CA LEU A 110 14.00 8.73 6.12
C LEU A 110 13.95 9.19 7.57
N GLN A 111 14.89 10.02 7.99
CA GLN A 111 14.95 10.59 9.34
C GLN A 111 13.70 11.41 9.64
N THR A 112 13.31 12.32 8.74
CA THR A 112 12.11 13.15 8.89
C THR A 112 10.84 12.31 9.01
N LEU A 113 10.72 11.22 8.24
CA LEU A 113 9.59 10.30 8.33
C LEU A 113 9.53 9.58 9.68
N LEU A 114 10.65 9.09 10.18
CA LEU A 114 10.72 8.42 11.48
C LEU A 114 10.36 9.38 12.62
N GLU A 115 10.84 10.61 12.58
CA GLU A 115 10.51 11.65 13.57
C GLU A 115 9.01 12.00 13.50
N SER A 116 8.44 12.11 12.28
CA SER A 116 7.01 12.36 12.07
C SER A 116 6.14 11.20 12.58
N ALA A 117 6.65 9.98 12.54
CA ALA A 117 6.02 8.79 13.13
C ALA A 117 6.13 8.74 14.66
N GLY A 118 6.80 9.71 15.26
CA GLY A 118 6.95 9.83 16.73
C GLY A 118 8.19 9.17 17.31
N LEU A 119 9.08 8.61 16.47
CA LEU A 119 10.35 8.11 16.93
C LEU A 119 11.31 9.28 17.20
N LYS A 120 12.18 9.12 18.19
CA LYS A 120 13.19 10.14 18.52
C LYS A 120 14.57 9.63 18.15
N GLN A 121 15.36 10.52 17.56
CA GLN A 121 16.77 10.24 17.34
C GLN A 121 17.54 10.39 18.63
N GLU A 122 18.34 9.38 18.95
CA GLU A 122 19.23 9.36 20.10
C GLU A 122 20.62 8.84 19.71
N ASN A 123 21.57 8.95 20.62
CA ASN A 123 22.85 8.25 20.48
C ASN A 123 22.65 6.76 20.81
N GLU A 124 23.47 5.87 20.24
CA GLU A 124 23.38 4.42 20.49
C GLU A 124 23.31 4.05 21.97
N GLU A 125 24.10 4.73 22.83
CA GLU A 125 24.19 4.46 24.27
C GLU A 125 22.93 4.92 25.04
N GLY A 126 22.19 5.92 24.52
CA GLY A 126 20.98 6.47 25.13
C GLY A 126 19.69 5.98 24.51
N ALA A 127 19.76 5.28 23.36
CA ALA A 127 18.57 4.89 22.62
C ALA A 127 17.79 3.78 23.33
N GLY A 128 16.47 3.98 23.46
CA GLY A 128 15.52 3.04 24.03
C GLY A 128 14.51 2.56 23.00
N VAL A 129 13.57 1.74 23.44
CA VAL A 129 12.47 1.24 22.59
C VAL A 129 11.67 2.40 21.99
N GLY A 130 11.39 2.35 20.68
CA GLY A 130 10.72 3.42 19.95
C GLY A 130 11.62 4.59 19.60
N GLN A 131 12.93 4.41 19.67
CA GLN A 131 13.93 5.37 19.24
C GLN A 131 14.80 4.80 18.14
N PHE A 132 15.50 5.67 17.43
CA PHE A 132 16.44 5.28 16.39
C PHE A 132 17.76 6.02 16.55
N PHE A 133 18.83 5.43 16.05
CA PHE A 133 20.12 6.07 15.97
C PHE A 133 20.78 5.85 14.61
N ILE A 134 21.65 6.80 14.27
CA ILE A 134 22.51 6.71 13.10
C ILE A 134 23.79 6.01 13.56
N ASP A 135 24.02 4.79 13.07
CA ASP A 135 25.21 4.04 13.45
C ASP A 135 26.45 4.65 12.80
N LYS A 136 27.32 5.22 13.64
CA LYS A 136 28.61 5.77 13.22
C LYS A 136 29.75 4.75 13.28
N LYS A 137 29.51 3.55 13.83
CA LYS A 137 30.53 2.50 13.93
C LYS A 137 30.76 1.87 12.57
N GLN A 138 32.01 1.85 12.15
CA GLN A 138 32.43 1.15 10.95
C GLN A 138 32.75 -0.30 11.34
N GLY A 139 31.89 -1.24 10.97
CA GLY A 139 32.25 -2.65 10.95
C GLY A 139 33.04 -2.97 9.68
N VAL A 140 33.91 -3.95 9.74
CA VAL A 140 34.63 -4.46 8.57
C VAL A 140 33.91 -5.73 8.10
N GLY A 141 33.24 -5.66 6.95
CA GLY A 141 32.64 -6.84 6.32
C GLY A 141 33.70 -7.81 5.80
N ASP A 142 33.28 -9.05 5.49
CA ASP A 142 34.15 -10.12 4.96
C ASP A 142 34.94 -9.71 3.70
N GLY A 143 34.55 -8.65 3.01
CA GLY A 143 35.24 -8.08 1.84
C GLY A 143 36.14 -6.87 2.13
N GLY A 144 36.41 -6.54 3.40
CA GLY A 144 37.30 -5.43 3.79
C GLY A 144 36.70 -4.02 3.63
N GLY A 145 35.41 -3.90 3.24
CA GLY A 145 34.69 -2.63 3.15
C GLY A 145 34.06 -2.25 4.50
N ALA A 146 34.07 -0.95 4.82
CA ALA A 146 33.34 -0.44 5.97
C ALA A 146 31.83 -0.66 5.77
N LEU A 147 31.22 -1.48 6.62
CA LEU A 147 29.78 -1.69 6.67
C LEU A 147 29.19 -0.72 7.69
N ARG A 148 28.32 0.15 7.21
CA ARG A 148 27.61 1.12 8.05
C ARG A 148 26.15 1.12 7.65
N PRO A 149 25.24 0.76 8.56
CA PRO A 149 23.83 0.99 8.35
C PRO A 149 23.50 2.48 8.41
N ASP A 150 22.52 2.93 7.65
CA ASP A 150 22.11 4.35 7.70
C ASP A 150 21.37 4.63 9.01
N ILE A 151 20.40 3.79 9.36
CA ILE A 151 19.59 3.92 10.59
C ILE A 151 19.38 2.56 11.24
N VAL A 152 19.40 2.53 12.58
CA VAL A 152 19.03 1.38 13.40
C VAL A 152 17.90 1.79 14.35
N ILE A 153 16.75 1.06 14.28
CA ILE A 153 15.62 1.27 15.19
C ILE A 153 15.67 0.21 16.29
N LEU A 154 15.41 0.64 17.52
CA LEU A 154 15.27 -0.24 18.67
C LEU A 154 13.81 -0.66 18.87
N LEU A 155 13.59 -1.96 18.87
CA LEU A 155 12.31 -2.61 19.07
C LEU A 155 12.21 -3.18 20.51
N PRO A 156 11.00 -3.56 20.95
CA PRO A 156 10.83 -4.33 22.19
C PRO A 156 11.74 -5.57 22.23
N GLU A 157 11.97 -6.10 23.42
CA GLU A 157 12.85 -7.26 23.68
C GLU A 157 14.31 -7.03 23.25
N ASN A 158 14.74 -5.78 23.25
CA ASN A 158 16.09 -5.38 22.83
C ASN A 158 16.45 -5.80 21.40
N LYS A 159 15.44 -5.98 20.54
CA LYS A 159 15.63 -6.27 19.12
C LYS A 159 15.97 -5.01 18.35
N ARG A 160 16.68 -5.19 17.24
CA ARG A 160 17.10 -4.11 16.35
C ARG A 160 16.66 -4.39 14.92
N VAL A 161 16.21 -3.36 14.22
CA VAL A 161 15.98 -3.42 12.77
C VAL A 161 16.86 -2.40 12.08
N VAL A 162 17.52 -2.84 11.04
CA VAL A 162 18.38 -1.99 10.21
C VAL A 162 17.60 -1.47 9.04
N ILE A 163 17.70 -0.16 8.78
CA ILE A 163 17.17 0.49 7.59
C ILE A 163 18.33 1.09 6.81
N ASP A 164 18.39 0.77 5.51
CA ASP A 164 19.35 1.35 4.55
C ASP A 164 18.56 2.13 3.50
N SER A 165 18.89 3.42 3.34
CA SER A 165 18.14 4.36 2.47
C SER A 165 18.77 4.58 1.10
N LYS A 166 19.60 3.69 0.66
CA LYS A 166 20.53 3.88 -0.46
C LYS A 166 19.93 3.55 -1.82
N ILE A 167 19.10 4.41 -2.38
CA ILE A 167 18.61 4.21 -3.74
C ILE A 167 19.00 5.35 -4.65
N SER A 168 19.68 4.98 -5.73
CA SER A 168 19.88 5.86 -6.86
C SER A 168 18.54 6.11 -7.57
N LEU A 169 17.86 7.19 -7.22
CA LEU A 169 16.67 7.66 -7.93
C LEU A 169 16.96 8.15 -9.35
N VAL A 170 18.24 8.22 -9.74
CA VAL A 170 18.67 8.70 -11.06
C VAL A 170 18.05 7.89 -12.20
N ALA A 171 18.06 6.56 -12.10
CA ALA A 171 17.47 5.70 -13.12
C ALA A 171 15.95 5.87 -13.21
N TYR A 172 15.28 6.00 -12.07
CA TYR A 172 13.84 6.26 -12.01
C TYR A 172 13.50 7.65 -12.55
N ALA A 173 14.27 8.67 -12.22
CA ALA A 173 14.07 10.02 -12.75
C ALA A 173 14.22 10.07 -14.29
N LYS A 174 15.17 9.33 -14.86
CA LYS A 174 15.29 9.18 -16.32
C LYS A 174 14.05 8.54 -16.93
N TYR A 175 13.53 7.48 -16.30
CA TYR A 175 12.29 6.84 -16.73
C TYR A 175 11.11 7.81 -16.73
N LEU A 176 10.92 8.57 -15.64
CA LEU A 176 9.85 9.56 -15.54
C LEU A 176 9.99 10.68 -16.57
N ASN A 177 11.21 11.20 -16.76
CA ASN A 177 11.47 12.26 -17.75
C ASN A 177 11.16 11.76 -19.17
N ALA A 178 11.67 10.60 -19.56
CA ALA A 178 11.37 10.01 -20.87
C ALA A 178 9.86 9.80 -21.08
N SER A 179 9.13 9.40 -20.03
CA SER A 179 7.68 9.24 -20.10
C SER A 179 6.95 10.58 -20.25
N SER A 180 7.42 11.65 -19.59
CA SER A 180 6.83 12.99 -19.62
C SER A 180 7.14 13.73 -20.93
N ASP A 181 8.33 13.55 -21.45
CA ASP A 181 8.84 14.27 -22.64
C ASP A 181 8.35 13.63 -23.96
N GLY A 182 7.53 12.57 -23.88
CA GLY A 182 6.99 11.89 -25.04
C GLY A 182 8.04 11.08 -25.83
N ALA A 183 9.07 10.58 -25.14
CA ALA A 183 10.10 9.74 -25.73
C ALA A 183 9.51 8.47 -26.37
N SER A 184 10.27 7.78 -27.21
CA SER A 184 9.81 6.55 -27.84
C SER A 184 9.53 5.47 -26.80
N LYS A 185 8.58 4.56 -27.12
CA LYS A 185 8.25 3.42 -26.24
C LYS A 185 9.47 2.58 -25.86
N ASP A 186 10.41 2.43 -26.78
CA ASP A 186 11.64 1.66 -26.56
C ASP A 186 12.58 2.37 -25.58
N GLU A 187 12.68 3.68 -25.66
CA GLU A 187 13.46 4.48 -24.74
C GLU A 187 12.88 4.48 -23.32
N ILE A 188 11.57 4.67 -23.19
CA ILE A 188 10.85 4.55 -21.90
C ILE A 188 11.09 3.16 -21.30
N LYS A 189 10.93 2.10 -22.09
CA LYS A 189 11.15 0.72 -21.65
C LYS A 189 12.59 0.48 -21.20
N ARG A 190 13.57 1.04 -21.89
CA ARG A 190 14.98 0.95 -21.52
C ARG A 190 15.22 1.57 -20.15
N HIS A 191 14.77 2.81 -19.92
CA HIS A 191 14.96 3.49 -18.64
C HIS A 191 14.21 2.81 -17.49
N LYS A 192 13.02 2.23 -17.75
CA LYS A 192 12.32 1.39 -16.78
C LYS A 192 13.17 0.15 -16.42
N THR A 193 13.75 -0.51 -17.40
CA THR A 193 14.64 -1.66 -17.20
C THR A 193 15.90 -1.27 -16.41
N ASP A 194 16.49 -0.12 -16.71
CA ASP A 194 17.66 0.40 -15.98
C ASP A 194 17.34 0.63 -14.50
N HIS A 195 16.12 1.16 -14.21
CA HIS A 195 15.64 1.30 -12.83
C HIS A 195 15.53 -0.06 -12.14
N HIS A 196 14.89 -1.03 -12.77
CA HIS A 196 14.75 -2.39 -12.23
C HIS A 196 16.10 -3.04 -11.96
N LEU A 197 17.06 -2.92 -12.86
CA LEU A 197 18.41 -3.45 -12.67
C LEU A 197 19.14 -2.77 -11.50
N ALA A 198 18.98 -1.47 -11.36
CA ALA A 198 19.55 -0.72 -10.23
C ALA A 198 18.98 -1.19 -8.91
N VAL A 199 17.65 -1.39 -8.82
CA VAL A 199 16.99 -1.91 -7.62
C VAL A 199 17.46 -3.34 -7.31
N LYS A 200 17.48 -4.22 -8.29
CA LYS A 200 17.96 -5.59 -8.11
C LYS A 200 19.37 -5.63 -7.55
N LYS A 201 20.27 -4.86 -8.15
CA LYS A 201 21.67 -4.76 -7.68
C LYS A 201 21.71 -4.31 -6.22
N HIS A 202 20.87 -3.38 -5.84
CA HIS A 202 20.82 -2.86 -4.48
C HIS A 202 20.33 -3.90 -3.46
N ILE A 203 19.30 -4.67 -3.83
CA ILE A 203 18.84 -5.83 -3.04
C ILE A 203 20.00 -6.83 -2.84
N ASP A 204 20.72 -7.17 -3.92
CA ASP A 204 21.85 -8.11 -3.86
C ASP A 204 22.98 -7.58 -2.97
N ASP A 205 23.27 -6.29 -3.05
CA ASP A 205 24.32 -5.66 -2.26
C ASP A 205 23.94 -5.58 -0.76
N LEU A 206 22.67 -5.31 -0.44
CA LEU A 206 22.19 -5.35 0.94
C LEU A 206 22.18 -6.75 1.54
N ALA A 207 21.74 -7.75 0.76
CA ALA A 207 21.77 -9.14 1.19
C ALA A 207 23.18 -9.63 1.57
N LYS A 208 24.21 -9.14 0.87
CA LYS A 208 25.63 -9.46 1.16
C LYS A 208 26.13 -8.80 2.42
N LYS A 209 25.58 -7.66 2.84
CA LYS A 209 26.04 -6.90 4.01
C LYS A 209 25.81 -7.63 5.32
N LYS A 210 24.81 -8.51 5.42
CA LYS A 210 24.50 -9.33 6.59
C LYS A 210 24.60 -8.56 7.90
N TYR A 211 23.89 -7.45 8.01
CA TYR A 211 23.96 -6.57 9.17
C TYR A 211 23.70 -7.27 10.52
N HIS A 212 22.91 -8.35 10.53
CA HIS A 212 22.67 -9.15 11.74
C HIS A 212 23.95 -9.82 12.26
N ASP A 213 24.84 -10.29 11.38
CA ASP A 213 26.13 -10.87 11.79
C ASP A 213 27.04 -9.80 12.41
N LEU A 214 26.92 -8.55 11.94
CA LEU A 214 27.75 -7.44 12.39
C LEU A 214 27.30 -6.84 13.72
N LEU A 215 25.98 -6.66 13.89
CA LEU A 215 25.38 -5.98 15.05
C LEU A 215 24.95 -6.95 16.15
N GLY A 216 25.12 -8.26 15.96
CA GLY A 216 24.85 -9.32 16.92
C GLY A 216 23.43 -9.87 16.89
N ASP A 217 23.20 -10.93 17.70
CA ASP A 217 22.00 -11.78 17.70
C ASP A 217 20.67 -11.04 17.99
N SER A 218 20.73 -9.86 18.55
CA SER A 218 19.55 -9.01 18.79
C SER A 218 19.06 -8.30 17.52
N THR A 219 19.81 -8.33 16.43
CA THR A 219 19.45 -7.70 15.16
C THR A 219 18.61 -8.66 14.31
N LEU A 220 17.49 -8.17 13.77
CA LEU A 220 16.67 -8.96 12.86
C LEU A 220 17.48 -9.35 11.63
N GLU A 221 17.32 -10.58 11.18
CA GLU A 221 17.96 -11.08 9.95
C GLU A 221 17.51 -10.34 8.68
N MET A 222 16.40 -9.63 8.75
CA MET A 222 15.84 -8.86 7.66
C MET A 222 16.33 -7.42 7.71
N THR A 223 16.85 -6.93 6.60
CA THR A 223 17.23 -5.52 6.42
C THR A 223 16.11 -4.78 5.67
N VAL A 224 15.72 -3.63 6.17
CA VAL A 224 14.74 -2.76 5.50
C VAL A 224 15.47 -1.89 4.47
N MET A 225 15.02 -1.95 3.24
CA MET A 225 15.48 -1.12 2.13
C MET A 225 14.47 0.01 1.90
N PHE A 226 14.81 1.21 2.34
CA PHE A 226 13.94 2.36 2.17
C PHE A 226 14.15 3.03 0.82
N MET A 227 13.06 3.22 0.10
CA MET A 227 13.00 3.93 -1.17
C MET A 227 12.32 5.28 -0.99
N ALA A 228 13.06 6.38 -1.06
CA ALA A 228 12.55 7.73 -0.80
C ALA A 228 11.48 8.21 -1.81
N SER A 229 11.20 7.46 -2.87
CA SER A 229 10.14 7.72 -3.85
C SER A 229 9.13 6.60 -3.86
N GLU A 230 7.88 6.91 -3.55
CA GLU A 230 6.78 5.95 -3.58
C GLU A 230 6.58 5.33 -4.96
N GLY A 231 6.66 6.14 -6.03
CA GLY A 231 6.53 5.65 -7.39
C GLY A 231 7.66 4.68 -7.79
N ALA A 232 8.91 4.96 -7.37
CA ALA A 232 10.03 4.07 -7.59
C ALA A 232 9.86 2.75 -6.82
N TYR A 233 9.33 2.83 -5.60
CA TYR A 233 9.02 1.67 -4.77
C TYR A 233 7.95 0.79 -5.41
N ILE A 234 6.82 1.37 -5.84
CA ILE A 234 5.72 0.62 -6.47
C ILE A 234 6.20 -0.11 -7.73
N GLU A 235 6.93 0.59 -8.62
CA GLU A 235 7.50 0.00 -9.82
C GLU A 235 8.45 -1.17 -9.53
N ALA A 236 9.25 -1.05 -8.49
CA ALA A 236 10.17 -2.10 -8.07
C ALA A 236 9.45 -3.28 -7.40
N LEU A 237 8.43 -2.99 -6.60
CA LEU A 237 7.66 -3.98 -5.86
C LEU A 237 6.95 -4.96 -6.79
N GLU A 238 6.38 -4.47 -7.91
CA GLU A 238 5.74 -5.31 -8.92
C GLU A 238 6.66 -6.43 -9.45
N VAL A 239 7.98 -6.18 -9.49
CA VAL A 239 8.94 -7.10 -10.09
C VAL A 239 9.73 -7.89 -9.05
N TYR A 240 10.04 -7.28 -7.91
CA TYR A 240 11.03 -7.81 -6.97
C TYR A 240 10.51 -8.12 -5.58
N ALA A 241 9.20 -8.06 -5.31
CA ALA A 241 8.64 -8.35 -3.99
C ALA A 241 9.10 -9.72 -3.45
N ASP A 242 8.86 -10.80 -4.20
CA ASP A 242 9.26 -12.15 -3.80
C ASP A 242 10.77 -12.34 -3.77
N TYR A 243 11.48 -11.70 -4.71
CA TYR A 243 12.92 -11.80 -4.79
C TYR A 243 13.59 -11.16 -3.57
N SER A 244 13.22 -9.94 -3.24
CA SER A 244 13.79 -9.21 -2.11
C SER A 244 13.53 -9.91 -0.79
N PHE A 245 12.32 -10.43 -0.60
CA PHE A 245 11.95 -11.18 0.59
C PHE A 245 12.79 -12.45 0.77
N LYS A 246 13.04 -13.21 -0.32
CA LYS A 246 13.93 -14.37 -0.31
C LYS A 246 15.38 -14.01 0.02
N GLN A 247 15.80 -12.79 -0.32
CA GLN A 247 17.12 -12.24 0.03
C GLN A 247 17.16 -11.61 1.43
N LYS A 248 16.08 -11.74 2.22
CA LYS A 248 15.93 -11.11 3.55
C LYS A 248 16.05 -9.58 3.51
N VAL A 249 15.56 -8.98 2.43
CA VAL A 249 15.46 -7.53 2.24
C VAL A 249 14.00 -7.15 2.12
N ALA A 250 13.49 -6.34 3.05
CA ALA A 250 12.15 -5.79 3.00
C ALA A 250 12.17 -4.44 2.30
N MET A 251 11.60 -4.35 1.11
CA MET A 251 11.44 -3.05 0.43
C MET A 251 10.29 -2.27 1.06
N VAL A 252 10.52 -1.00 1.34
CA VAL A 252 9.49 -0.08 1.87
C VAL A 252 9.59 1.27 1.18
N GLY A 253 8.45 1.88 0.91
CA GLY A 253 8.30 3.26 0.48
C GLY A 253 7.90 4.17 1.65
N PRO A 254 7.76 5.48 1.41
CA PRO A 254 7.34 6.43 2.44
C PRO A 254 6.00 6.06 3.09
N THR A 255 5.01 5.62 2.31
CA THR A 255 3.68 5.25 2.82
C THR A 255 3.66 3.92 3.58
N THR A 256 4.55 2.99 3.25
CA THR A 256 4.65 1.69 3.93
C THR A 256 5.52 1.72 5.17
N LEU A 257 6.42 2.70 5.30
CA LEU A 257 7.23 2.89 6.49
C LEU A 257 6.44 3.50 7.66
N MET A 258 5.46 4.37 7.39
CA MET A 258 4.71 5.11 8.42
C MET A 258 3.89 4.25 9.40
N PRO A 259 3.36 3.06 9.06
CA PRO A 259 2.61 2.21 10.00
C PRO A 259 3.47 1.38 10.96
N ILE A 260 4.79 1.43 10.85
CA ILE A 260 5.71 0.68 11.71
C ILE A 260 5.97 1.46 13.00
#